data_23cafda0680981b84f7c04b8896e4d3f
#
_entry.id   23cafda0680981b84f7c04b8896e4d3f
#
_cell.length_a   1.000
_cell.length_b   1.000
_cell.length_c   1.000
_cell.angle_alpha   90.00
_cell.angle_beta   90.00
_cell.angle_gamma   90.00
#
_symmetry.space_group_name_H-M   'P 1'
#
loop_
_entity.id
_entity.type
_entity.pdbx_description
1 polymer ?
#
loop_
_entity_poly.entity_id
_entity_poly.type
_entity_poly.pdbx_seq_one_letter_code
_entity_poly.pdbx_strand_id
1 'polypeptide(L)'
;VNASTPEVNGTSRAAELDAREWDGLVGPQDFFLSHRWLGSVEDTAGVPMEYFTLRRDGRAVAALATALADGAEPWKLGRTDSLLEYCAAEGFPQAEAFRAGLPGPAGPALMPGLVCGGRHLGRTRVLCGAEATRADVAELVRRAEDAAAARGGRSVAFLYVDEDDTLLGEVLDERGYDSFVSGRHSRLDVPAGGFEEYLARLSAHRRRRILAERRAVRAAGVEVRLEPLAAAPLPRLAELETRLLAKYGFADWRPEQTELVLHSVLERFGDDAVVSLAVADGTVQGFGLQLRHGDQWYAHRAGFDYDFQGRLPLYYEVLYYHLVQQAPAHGVSVIHYGLGSEEAKRSRGCRATTQRCYVLRPDAADRPAPA
;
A
#
# COMPACT_ATOMS: atom_id res chain seq x y z
N VAL A 1 -12.60 39.11 9.89
CA VAL A 1 -11.34 38.37 9.79
C VAL A 1 -11.23 37.98 8.32
N ASN A 2 -10.33 38.61 7.55
CA ASN A 2 -10.06 38.24 6.17
C ASN A 2 -9.45 36.83 6.22
N ALA A 3 -10.17 35.82 5.76
CA ALA A 3 -9.58 34.52 5.54
C ALA A 3 -8.51 34.67 4.46
N SER A 4 -7.26 34.32 4.77
CA SER A 4 -6.17 34.34 3.76
C SER A 4 -6.50 33.34 2.67
N THR A 5 -6.25 33.75 1.43
CA THR A 5 -6.41 32.84 0.28
C THR A 5 -5.43 31.67 0.47
N PRO A 6 -5.90 30.42 0.36
CA PRO A 6 -5.01 29.27 0.48
C PRO A 6 -3.98 29.29 -0.66
N GLU A 7 -2.72 29.00 -0.31
CA GLU A 7 -1.61 28.89 -1.25
C GLU A 7 -1.24 27.43 -1.44
N VAL A 8 -1.11 26.98 -2.69
CA VAL A 8 -0.65 25.62 -3.02
C VAL A 8 0.75 25.69 -3.58
N ASN A 9 1.71 25.07 -2.90
CA ASN A 9 3.09 24.93 -3.31
C ASN A 9 3.33 23.51 -3.81
N GLY A 10 4.06 23.38 -4.94
CA GLY A 10 4.47 22.10 -5.52
C GLY A 10 5.97 21.90 -5.43
N THR A 11 6.42 20.65 -5.18
CA THR A 11 7.82 20.24 -5.25
C THR A 11 7.93 18.85 -5.87
N SER A 12 9.05 18.56 -6.53
CA SER A 12 9.26 17.31 -7.28
C SER A 12 10.02 16.24 -6.51
N ARG A 13 10.52 16.54 -5.30
CA ARG A 13 11.30 15.61 -4.50
C ARG A 13 10.86 15.64 -3.05
N ALA A 14 10.74 14.44 -2.44
CA ALA A 14 10.44 14.32 -1.01
C ALA A 14 11.47 15.05 -0.13
N ALA A 15 12.74 15.05 -0.52
CA ALA A 15 13.81 15.75 0.19
C ALA A 15 13.65 17.29 0.25
N GLU A 16 12.81 17.87 -0.62
CA GLU A 16 12.50 19.31 -0.65
C GLU A 16 11.31 19.67 0.26
N LEU A 17 10.59 18.68 0.76
CA LEU A 17 9.51 18.87 1.72
C LEU A 17 10.10 19.15 3.11
N ASP A 18 9.44 20.02 3.88
CA ASP A 18 9.63 20.04 5.31
C ASP A 18 9.01 18.77 5.91
N ALA A 19 9.87 17.79 6.25
CA ALA A 19 9.46 16.49 6.75
C ALA A 19 8.57 16.60 8.01
N ARG A 20 8.86 17.55 8.89
CA ARG A 20 8.12 17.74 10.14
C ARG A 20 6.72 18.28 9.87
N GLU A 21 6.61 19.23 8.95
CA GLU A 21 5.34 19.80 8.57
C GLU A 21 4.48 18.81 7.79
N TRP A 22 5.09 18.09 6.83
CA TRP A 22 4.42 17.06 6.06
C TRP A 22 3.91 15.94 6.96
N ASP A 23 4.79 15.36 7.80
CA ASP A 23 4.43 14.26 8.71
C ASP A 23 3.47 14.72 9.82
N GLY A 24 3.35 16.02 10.08
CA GLY A 24 2.32 16.60 10.94
C GLY A 24 0.89 16.42 10.40
N LEU A 25 0.74 16.17 9.09
CA LEU A 25 -0.54 15.85 8.45
C LEU A 25 -0.78 14.33 8.37
N VAL A 26 0.26 13.50 8.58
CA VAL A 26 0.17 12.04 8.44
C VAL A 26 -0.48 11.43 9.66
N GLY A 27 -1.67 10.88 9.48
CA GLY A 27 -2.39 10.15 10.52
C GLY A 27 -1.91 8.70 10.68
N PRO A 28 -2.43 7.98 11.69
CA PRO A 28 -2.04 6.59 11.94
C PRO A 28 -2.29 5.65 10.77
N GLN A 29 -3.23 5.98 9.89
CA GLN A 29 -3.59 5.16 8.71
C GLN A 29 -2.92 5.62 7.42
N ASP A 30 -2.12 6.69 7.46
CA ASP A 30 -1.55 7.33 6.28
C ASP A 30 -0.06 6.97 6.08
N PHE A 31 0.36 5.81 6.59
CA PHE A 31 1.75 5.33 6.52
C PHE A 31 2.37 5.48 5.12
N PHE A 32 1.62 5.13 4.07
CA PHE A 32 2.07 5.19 2.68
C PHE A 32 2.19 6.62 2.11
N LEU A 33 1.89 7.62 2.93
CA LEU A 33 2.09 9.04 2.64
C LEU A 33 3.09 9.69 3.60
N SER A 34 3.69 8.94 4.53
CA SER A 34 4.75 9.47 5.39
C SER A 34 5.96 9.90 4.56
N HIS A 35 6.63 10.96 4.98
CA HIS A 35 7.81 11.50 4.29
C HIS A 35 8.87 10.41 4.02
N ARG A 36 9.16 9.57 5.01
CA ARG A 36 10.14 8.47 4.88
C ARG A 36 9.70 7.40 3.88
N TRP A 37 8.39 7.07 3.81
CA TRP A 37 7.87 6.16 2.81
C TRP A 37 7.98 6.72 1.40
N LEU A 38 7.55 7.98 1.20
CA LEU A 38 7.63 8.65 -0.10
C LEU A 38 9.08 8.73 -0.60
N GLY A 39 10.03 9.03 0.30
CA GLY A 39 11.45 8.98 -0.03
C GLY A 39 11.92 7.59 -0.45
N SER A 40 11.48 6.51 0.22
CA SER A 40 11.80 5.13 -0.18
C SER A 40 11.21 4.78 -1.56
N VAL A 41 10.01 5.28 -1.87
CA VAL A 41 9.43 5.12 -3.21
C VAL A 41 10.24 5.83 -4.28
N GLU A 42 10.70 7.06 -4.02
CA GLU A 42 11.58 7.80 -4.96
C GLU A 42 12.89 7.06 -5.21
N ASP A 43 13.54 6.54 -4.17
CA ASP A 43 14.80 5.82 -4.29
C ASP A 43 14.70 4.58 -5.17
N THR A 44 13.51 3.95 -5.20
CA THR A 44 13.35 2.60 -5.74
C THR A 44 12.46 2.51 -6.98
N ALA A 45 11.56 3.48 -7.19
CA ALA A 45 10.57 3.41 -8.28
C ALA A 45 11.03 4.06 -9.59
N GLY A 46 11.98 5.00 -9.55
CA GLY A 46 12.55 5.65 -10.73
C GLY A 46 11.54 6.45 -11.56
N VAL A 47 10.43 6.91 -10.95
CA VAL A 47 9.40 7.68 -11.64
C VAL A 47 9.30 9.09 -11.09
N PRO A 48 8.93 10.08 -11.93
CA PRO A 48 8.72 11.44 -11.49
C PRO A 48 7.60 11.53 -10.46
N MET A 49 7.91 12.05 -9.27
CA MET A 49 6.95 12.37 -8.23
C MET A 49 6.69 13.87 -8.21
N GLU A 50 5.55 14.27 -7.68
CA GLU A 50 5.23 15.66 -7.37
C GLU A 50 4.34 15.71 -6.13
N TYR A 51 4.64 16.67 -5.27
CA TYR A 51 4.00 16.84 -3.98
C TYR A 51 3.37 18.22 -3.91
N PHE A 52 2.11 18.29 -3.59
CA PHE A 52 1.36 19.54 -3.40
C PHE A 52 1.07 19.74 -1.93
N THR A 53 1.43 20.89 -1.38
CA THR A 53 1.11 21.29 -0.02
C THR A 53 0.23 22.53 -0.07
N LEU A 54 -0.98 22.43 0.48
CA LEU A 54 -1.89 23.57 0.63
C LEU A 54 -1.67 24.21 2.00
N ARG A 55 -1.40 25.52 1.99
CA ARG A 55 -1.11 26.30 3.17
C ARG A 55 -2.17 27.34 3.43
N ARG A 56 -2.45 27.58 4.70
CA ARG A 56 -3.28 28.67 5.20
C ARG A 56 -2.55 29.31 6.38
N ASP A 57 -2.37 30.65 6.34
CA ASP A 57 -1.61 31.41 7.35
C ASP A 57 -0.19 30.81 7.59
N GLY A 58 0.48 30.39 6.53
CA GLY A 58 1.83 29.84 6.56
C GLY A 58 1.96 28.39 7.05
N ARG A 59 0.85 27.70 7.42
CA ARG A 59 0.83 26.31 7.90
C ARG A 59 0.23 25.39 6.86
N ALA A 60 0.80 24.21 6.71
CA ALA A 60 0.19 23.16 5.90
C ALA A 60 -1.11 22.69 6.54
N VAL A 61 -2.19 22.67 5.75
CA VAL A 61 -3.52 22.20 6.18
C VAL A 61 -3.96 20.95 5.41
N ALA A 62 -3.46 20.77 4.19
CA ALA A 62 -3.68 19.55 3.40
C ALA A 62 -2.50 19.29 2.44
N ALA A 63 -2.32 18.06 2.02
CA ALA A 63 -1.27 17.71 1.07
C ALA A 63 -1.63 16.50 0.19
N LEU A 64 -1.04 16.44 -0.99
CA LEU A 64 -1.25 15.37 -1.96
C LEU A 64 0.07 14.99 -2.63
N ALA A 65 0.41 13.71 -2.60
CA ALA A 65 1.51 13.14 -3.37
C ALA A 65 0.98 12.59 -4.70
N THR A 66 1.72 12.81 -5.80
CA THR A 66 1.38 12.28 -7.12
C THR A 66 2.59 11.66 -7.81
N ALA A 67 2.35 10.74 -8.74
CA ALA A 67 3.38 10.13 -9.57
C ALA A 67 2.88 10.01 -11.01
N LEU A 68 3.70 10.39 -11.99
CA LEU A 68 3.39 10.18 -13.39
C LEU A 68 3.78 8.76 -13.80
N ALA A 69 2.78 7.94 -14.10
CA ALA A 69 2.97 6.59 -14.62
C ALA A 69 2.97 6.62 -16.15
N ASP A 70 3.99 6.08 -16.79
CA ASP A 70 4.15 6.11 -18.26
C ASP A 70 4.07 4.73 -18.94
N GLY A 71 3.92 3.67 -18.15
CA GLY A 71 3.84 2.29 -18.64
C GLY A 71 5.11 1.47 -18.43
N ALA A 72 6.20 2.09 -18.00
CA ALA A 72 7.47 1.42 -17.72
C ALA A 72 7.56 0.87 -16.27
N GLU A 73 6.59 1.19 -15.43
CA GLU A 73 6.62 0.76 -14.04
C GLU A 73 6.52 -0.75 -13.89
N PRO A 74 7.36 -1.31 -13.01
CA PRO A 74 7.35 -2.76 -12.75
C PRO A 74 6.08 -3.22 -12.03
N TRP A 75 5.46 -2.36 -11.20
CA TRP A 75 4.28 -2.70 -10.41
C TRP A 75 2.99 -2.46 -11.18
N LYS A 76 2.50 -3.52 -11.83
CA LYS A 76 1.27 -3.47 -12.64
C LYS A 76 0.06 -2.93 -11.88
N LEU A 77 -0.13 -3.30 -10.61
CA LEU A 77 -1.24 -2.81 -9.80
C LEU A 77 -1.06 -1.38 -9.26
N GLY A 78 0.07 -0.75 -9.52
CA GLY A 78 0.34 0.67 -9.28
C GLY A 78 0.07 1.56 -10.50
N ARG A 79 -0.53 1.02 -11.56
CA ARG A 79 -0.90 1.72 -12.81
C ARG A 79 -2.39 1.59 -13.07
N THR A 80 -2.98 2.65 -13.58
CA THR A 80 -4.44 2.71 -13.83
C THR A 80 -4.91 1.65 -14.84
N ASP A 81 -4.20 1.50 -15.95
CA ASP A 81 -4.54 0.57 -17.03
C ASP A 81 -4.46 -0.90 -16.59
N SER A 82 -3.35 -1.29 -15.98
CA SER A 82 -3.14 -2.67 -15.54
C SER A 82 -4.01 -3.04 -14.35
N LEU A 83 -4.28 -2.09 -13.45
CA LEU A 83 -5.24 -2.30 -12.34
C LEU A 83 -6.65 -2.55 -12.89
N LEU A 84 -7.08 -1.75 -13.87
CA LEU A 84 -8.38 -1.95 -14.51
C LEU A 84 -8.51 -3.34 -15.15
N GLU A 85 -7.49 -3.76 -15.93
CA GLU A 85 -7.51 -5.08 -16.58
C GLU A 85 -7.54 -6.21 -15.52
N TYR A 86 -6.77 -6.07 -14.44
CA TYR A 86 -6.80 -7.02 -13.34
C TYR A 86 -8.18 -7.09 -12.69
N CYS A 87 -8.77 -5.93 -12.33
CA CYS A 87 -10.06 -5.89 -11.66
C CYS A 87 -11.20 -6.42 -12.54
N ALA A 88 -11.16 -6.14 -13.85
CA ALA A 88 -12.12 -6.68 -14.79
C ALA A 88 -12.01 -8.22 -14.93
N ALA A 89 -10.77 -8.74 -15.01
CA ALA A 89 -10.53 -10.18 -15.07
C ALA A 89 -10.96 -10.93 -13.80
N GLU A 90 -10.80 -10.30 -12.63
CA GLU A 90 -11.24 -10.84 -11.34
C GLU A 90 -12.76 -10.62 -11.07
N GLY A 91 -13.47 -9.96 -11.97
CA GLY A 91 -14.91 -9.71 -11.85
C GLY A 91 -15.27 -8.70 -10.75
N PHE A 92 -14.39 -7.75 -10.47
CA PHE A 92 -14.69 -6.70 -9.49
C PHE A 92 -15.79 -5.77 -9.99
N PRO A 93 -16.73 -5.35 -9.10
CA PRO A 93 -17.85 -4.51 -9.48
C PRO A 93 -17.43 -3.26 -10.25
N GLN A 94 -18.19 -2.90 -11.27
CA GLN A 94 -18.02 -1.78 -12.21
C GLN A 94 -16.77 -1.81 -13.09
N ALA A 95 -15.76 -2.65 -12.83
CA ALA A 95 -14.50 -2.66 -13.59
C ALA A 95 -14.71 -3.03 -15.07
N GLU A 96 -15.50 -4.08 -15.34
CA GLU A 96 -15.82 -4.50 -16.71
C GLU A 96 -16.61 -3.43 -17.47
N ALA A 97 -17.61 -2.82 -16.84
CA ALA A 97 -18.40 -1.75 -17.44
C ALA A 97 -17.54 -0.52 -17.78
N PHE A 98 -16.64 -0.13 -16.86
CA PHE A 98 -15.70 0.96 -17.10
C PHE A 98 -14.75 0.63 -18.27
N ARG A 99 -14.18 -0.58 -18.29
CA ARG A 99 -13.31 -1.06 -19.37
C ARG A 99 -14.01 -1.03 -20.71
N ALA A 100 -15.25 -1.53 -20.78
CA ALA A 100 -16.06 -1.54 -22.01
C ALA A 100 -16.42 -0.14 -22.51
N GLY A 101 -16.48 0.86 -21.63
CA GLY A 101 -16.72 2.26 -21.97
C GLY A 101 -15.49 3.04 -22.47
N LEU A 102 -14.30 2.41 -22.49
CA LEU A 102 -13.10 3.05 -23.03
C LEU A 102 -13.13 3.10 -24.57
N PRO A 103 -12.51 4.13 -25.18
CA PRO A 103 -12.43 4.26 -26.65
C PRO A 103 -11.50 3.24 -27.32
N GLY A 104 -10.89 2.35 -26.57
CA GLY A 104 -9.95 1.33 -27.02
C GLY A 104 -9.29 0.59 -25.85
N PRO A 105 -8.16 -0.10 -26.08
CA PRO A 105 -7.41 -0.77 -25.02
C PRO A 105 -7.04 0.17 -23.87
N ALA A 106 -7.06 -0.34 -22.63
CA ALA A 106 -6.85 0.47 -21.42
C ALA A 106 -5.50 1.21 -21.43
N GLY A 107 -4.42 0.57 -21.88
CA GLY A 107 -3.10 1.20 -21.98
C GLY A 107 -3.12 2.52 -22.77
N PRO A 108 -3.40 2.50 -24.09
CA PRO A 108 -3.48 3.72 -24.89
C PRO A 108 -4.55 4.71 -24.43
N ALA A 109 -5.62 4.25 -23.79
CA ALA A 109 -6.72 5.12 -23.34
C ALA A 109 -6.40 5.87 -22.03
N LEU A 110 -5.56 5.30 -21.16
CA LEU A 110 -5.32 5.80 -19.80
C LEU A 110 -3.86 6.21 -19.54
N MET A 111 -2.91 5.81 -20.41
CA MET A 111 -1.48 6.04 -20.18
C MET A 111 -0.88 7.02 -21.18
N PRO A 112 0.04 7.91 -20.81
CA PRO A 112 0.51 8.10 -19.43
C PRO A 112 -0.59 8.62 -18.51
N GLY A 113 -0.55 8.22 -17.25
CA GLY A 113 -1.55 8.61 -16.24
C GLY A 113 -0.91 9.18 -14.98
N LEU A 114 -1.52 10.20 -14.38
CA LEU A 114 -1.13 10.69 -13.08
C LEU A 114 -1.83 9.87 -11.99
N VAL A 115 -1.03 9.19 -11.15
CA VAL A 115 -1.51 8.45 -10.00
C VAL A 115 -1.38 9.31 -8.75
N CYS A 116 -2.47 9.49 -8.01
CA CYS A 116 -2.59 10.38 -6.87
C CYS A 116 -2.63 9.61 -5.54
N GLY A 117 -2.24 10.27 -4.45
CA GLY A 117 -2.34 9.75 -3.09
C GLY A 117 -1.24 8.76 -2.70
N GLY A 118 -0.04 8.97 -3.20
CA GLY A 118 1.10 8.09 -3.00
C GLY A 118 1.08 6.90 -3.97
N ARG A 119 2.24 6.31 -4.19
CA ARG A 119 2.40 5.22 -5.14
C ARG A 119 2.59 3.89 -4.42
N HIS A 120 1.51 3.35 -3.90
CA HIS A 120 1.51 2.07 -3.21
C HIS A 120 0.22 1.29 -3.44
N LEU A 121 0.34 -0.04 -3.43
CA LEU A 121 -0.75 -1.01 -3.53
C LEU A 121 -1.58 -1.13 -2.23
N GLY A 122 -1.64 -0.12 -1.42
CA GLY A 122 -2.28 -0.20 -0.12
C GLY A 122 -3.45 0.75 0.00
N ARG A 123 -3.14 2.02 0.06
CA ARG A 123 -4.12 3.08 0.33
C ARG A 123 -3.76 4.35 -0.42
N THR A 124 -4.80 5.00 -0.92
CA THR A 124 -4.73 6.30 -1.59
C THR A 124 -5.52 7.30 -0.78
N ARG A 125 -4.88 8.42 -0.39
CA ARG A 125 -5.50 9.48 0.39
C ARG A 125 -5.01 10.86 -0.01
N VAL A 126 -5.78 11.87 0.35
CA VAL A 126 -5.31 13.25 0.51
C VAL A 126 -5.01 13.44 2.01
N LEU A 127 -3.83 13.92 2.35
CA LEU A 127 -3.49 14.25 3.74
C LEU A 127 -4.28 15.47 4.16
N CYS A 128 -4.97 15.39 5.30
CA CYS A 128 -5.81 16.45 5.83
C CYS A 128 -5.49 16.70 7.31
N GLY A 129 -5.07 17.91 7.63
CA GLY A 129 -5.02 18.37 9.02
C GLY A 129 -6.46 18.62 9.57
N ALA A 130 -6.56 18.85 10.88
CA ALA A 130 -7.85 19.05 11.54
C ALA A 130 -8.67 20.25 10.99
N GLU A 131 -8.00 21.20 10.38
CA GLU A 131 -8.62 22.41 9.81
C GLU A 131 -8.90 22.31 8.30
N ALA A 132 -8.55 21.16 7.69
CA ALA A 132 -8.79 20.96 6.26
C ALA A 132 -10.28 20.92 5.95
N THR A 133 -10.65 21.54 4.85
CA THR A 133 -12.03 21.63 4.38
C THR A 133 -12.20 20.82 3.09
N ARG A 134 -13.46 20.56 2.72
CA ARG A 134 -13.80 19.99 1.41
C ARG A 134 -13.21 20.80 0.25
N ALA A 135 -13.23 22.13 0.34
CA ALA A 135 -12.67 23.00 -0.68
C ALA A 135 -11.15 22.85 -0.82
N ASP A 136 -10.43 22.56 0.27
CA ASP A 136 -8.99 22.32 0.23
C ASP A 136 -8.68 21.00 -0.49
N VAL A 137 -9.47 19.95 -0.24
CA VAL A 137 -9.34 18.66 -0.95
C VAL A 137 -9.64 18.85 -2.45
N ALA A 138 -10.72 19.56 -2.80
CA ALA A 138 -11.09 19.84 -4.19
C ALA A 138 -10.00 20.66 -4.92
N GLU A 139 -9.35 21.60 -4.25
CA GLU A 139 -8.25 22.39 -4.81
C GLU A 139 -7.01 21.49 -5.08
N LEU A 140 -6.65 20.58 -4.18
CA LEU A 140 -5.55 19.65 -4.39
C LEU A 140 -5.84 18.68 -5.55
N VAL A 141 -7.07 18.18 -5.65
CA VAL A 141 -7.49 17.34 -6.78
C VAL A 141 -7.39 18.14 -8.09
N ARG A 142 -7.86 19.38 -8.12
CA ARG A 142 -7.73 20.27 -9.29
C ARG A 142 -6.26 20.49 -9.68
N ARG A 143 -5.34 20.65 -8.71
CA ARG A 143 -3.90 20.79 -8.98
C ARG A 143 -3.32 19.53 -9.63
N ALA A 144 -3.76 18.34 -9.20
CA ALA A 144 -3.36 17.10 -9.84
C ALA A 144 -3.86 17.01 -11.29
N GLU A 145 -5.09 17.46 -11.56
CA GLU A 145 -5.64 17.53 -12.92
C GLU A 145 -4.84 18.48 -13.81
N ASP A 146 -4.52 19.68 -13.30
CA ASP A 146 -3.67 20.66 -14.02
C ASP A 146 -2.27 20.08 -14.32
N ALA A 147 -1.66 19.39 -13.33
CA ALA A 147 -0.35 18.77 -13.48
C ALA A 147 -0.36 17.63 -14.51
N ALA A 148 -1.42 16.82 -14.54
CA ALA A 148 -1.60 15.79 -15.54
C ALA A 148 -1.73 16.41 -16.96
N ALA A 149 -2.57 17.42 -17.11
CA ALA A 149 -2.76 18.12 -18.40
C ALA A 149 -1.45 18.75 -18.90
N ALA A 150 -0.70 19.39 -18.02
CA ALA A 150 0.59 20.01 -18.37
C ALA A 150 1.65 19.01 -18.84
N ARG A 151 1.52 17.72 -18.46
CA ARG A 151 2.44 16.63 -18.80
C ARG A 151 1.89 15.69 -19.88
N GLY A 152 0.78 16.04 -20.53
CA GLY A 152 0.14 15.19 -21.53
C GLY A 152 -0.44 13.89 -20.96
N GLY A 153 -0.82 13.89 -19.69
CA GLY A 153 -1.48 12.78 -19.05
C GLY A 153 -2.86 12.51 -19.64
N ARG A 154 -3.18 11.25 -19.88
CA ARG A 154 -4.46 10.79 -20.42
C ARG A 154 -5.46 10.42 -19.33
N SER A 155 -4.99 10.26 -18.11
CA SER A 155 -5.83 10.04 -16.94
C SER A 155 -5.24 10.64 -15.67
N VAL A 156 -6.14 10.95 -14.72
CA VAL A 156 -5.82 11.19 -13.32
C VAL A 156 -6.52 10.12 -12.52
N ALA A 157 -5.80 9.41 -11.65
CA ALA A 157 -6.36 8.28 -10.94
C ALA A 157 -6.00 8.27 -9.44
N PHE A 158 -6.98 7.90 -8.62
CA PHE A 158 -6.84 7.59 -7.20
C PHE A 158 -7.13 6.10 -7.05
N LEU A 159 -6.09 5.26 -6.96
CA LEU A 159 -6.21 3.82 -7.23
C LEU A 159 -6.90 3.01 -6.12
N TYR A 160 -6.72 3.39 -4.84
CA TYR A 160 -7.14 2.59 -3.67
C TYR A 160 -7.74 3.48 -2.58
N VAL A 161 -8.79 4.22 -2.92
CA VAL A 161 -9.54 5.04 -1.97
C VAL A 161 -10.42 4.13 -1.12
N ASP A 162 -10.27 4.16 0.20
CA ASP A 162 -11.12 3.41 1.11
C ASP A 162 -12.58 3.89 0.99
N GLU A 163 -13.56 3.00 0.97
CA GLU A 163 -14.99 3.39 0.88
C GLU A 163 -15.48 4.24 2.06
N ASP A 164 -14.76 4.21 3.18
CA ASP A 164 -15.03 5.04 4.35
C ASP A 164 -14.39 6.44 4.28
N ASP A 165 -13.55 6.73 3.28
CA ASP A 165 -13.06 8.08 2.96
C ASP A 165 -14.12 8.85 2.14
N THR A 166 -15.23 9.16 2.78
CA THR A 166 -16.39 9.79 2.12
C THR A 166 -16.07 11.17 1.60
N LEU A 167 -15.19 11.93 2.28
CA LEU A 167 -14.82 13.28 1.85
C LEU A 167 -14.12 13.27 0.49
N LEU A 168 -13.12 12.43 0.32
CA LEU A 168 -12.40 12.31 -0.96
C LEU A 168 -13.32 11.72 -2.04
N GLY A 169 -14.09 10.66 -1.71
CA GLY A 169 -15.02 10.03 -2.64
C GLY A 169 -16.03 11.03 -3.21
N GLU A 170 -16.70 11.81 -2.35
CA GLU A 170 -17.66 12.83 -2.76
C GLU A 170 -17.03 13.93 -3.64
N VAL A 171 -15.82 14.39 -3.31
CA VAL A 171 -15.10 15.37 -4.14
C VAL A 171 -14.81 14.81 -5.53
N LEU A 172 -14.37 13.56 -5.61
CA LEU A 172 -14.07 12.92 -6.90
C LEU A 172 -15.33 12.68 -7.72
N ASP A 173 -16.43 12.24 -7.10
CA ASP A 173 -17.73 12.04 -7.76
C ASP A 173 -18.27 13.37 -8.35
N GLU A 174 -18.22 14.47 -7.56
CA GLU A 174 -18.66 15.81 -8.03
C GLU A 174 -17.80 16.35 -9.17
N ARG A 175 -16.53 15.93 -9.25
CA ARG A 175 -15.64 16.32 -10.33
C ARG A 175 -15.76 15.41 -11.57
N GLY A 176 -16.66 14.41 -11.55
CA GLY A 176 -16.97 13.56 -12.68
C GLY A 176 -15.98 12.41 -12.89
N TYR A 177 -15.30 11.96 -11.83
CA TYR A 177 -14.51 10.74 -11.89
C TYR A 177 -15.42 9.51 -12.03
N ASP A 178 -15.12 8.65 -12.99
CA ASP A 178 -15.67 7.30 -13.03
C ASP A 178 -15.01 6.45 -11.94
N SER A 179 -15.74 5.45 -11.38
CA SER A 179 -15.15 4.60 -10.35
C SER A 179 -15.51 3.13 -10.46
N PHE A 180 -14.63 2.26 -9.98
CA PHE A 180 -14.84 0.82 -9.85
C PHE A 180 -14.16 0.29 -8.58
N VAL A 181 -14.62 -0.87 -8.08
CA VAL A 181 -13.92 -1.54 -6.95
C VAL A 181 -12.54 -1.99 -7.39
N SER A 182 -11.50 -1.60 -6.65
CA SER A 182 -10.10 -1.86 -6.98
C SER A 182 -9.42 -2.85 -6.05
N GLY A 183 -9.99 -3.12 -4.88
CA GLY A 183 -9.40 -4.05 -3.93
C GLY A 183 -10.07 -4.04 -2.57
N ARG A 184 -9.47 -4.76 -1.64
CA ARG A 184 -9.82 -4.77 -0.23
C ARG A 184 -8.58 -4.77 0.62
N HIS A 185 -8.40 -3.72 1.41
CA HIS A 185 -7.29 -3.60 2.34
C HIS A 185 -7.58 -4.36 3.63
N SER A 186 -6.79 -5.38 3.91
CA SER A 186 -6.96 -6.23 5.09
C SER A 186 -6.08 -5.78 6.25
N ARG A 187 -6.63 -5.76 7.45
CA ARG A 187 -5.92 -5.52 8.71
C ARG A 187 -6.37 -6.48 9.79
N LEU A 188 -5.52 -6.71 10.77
CA LEU A 188 -5.80 -7.49 11.98
C LEU A 188 -5.64 -6.61 13.20
N ASP A 189 -6.69 -6.47 13.99
CA ASP A 189 -6.63 -5.84 15.31
C ASP A 189 -6.04 -6.86 16.29
N VAL A 190 -4.85 -6.59 16.83
CA VAL A 190 -4.15 -7.46 17.77
C VAL A 190 -4.75 -7.26 19.16
N PRO A 191 -5.26 -8.33 19.81
CA PRO A 191 -5.78 -8.19 21.15
C PRO A 191 -4.69 -7.88 22.18
N ALA A 192 -5.03 -7.12 23.21
CA ALA A 192 -4.10 -6.77 24.29
C ALA A 192 -3.56 -8.00 25.03
N GLY A 193 -4.36 -9.07 25.18
CA GLY A 193 -3.95 -10.37 25.73
C GLY A 193 -3.14 -11.23 24.75
N GLY A 194 -2.74 -10.68 23.61
CA GLY A 194 -1.84 -11.32 22.65
C GLY A 194 -2.42 -12.55 21.97
N PHE A 195 -1.53 -13.53 21.73
CA PHE A 195 -1.86 -14.69 20.89
C PHE A 195 -2.97 -15.57 21.47
N GLU A 196 -3.03 -15.74 22.79
CA GLU A 196 -4.07 -16.57 23.43
C GLU A 196 -5.46 -15.94 23.26
N GLU A 197 -5.58 -14.64 23.47
CA GLU A 197 -6.84 -13.92 23.23
C GLU A 197 -7.21 -13.91 21.75
N TYR A 198 -6.23 -13.75 20.85
CA TYR A 198 -6.44 -13.88 19.41
C TYR A 198 -7.04 -15.24 19.05
N LEU A 199 -6.48 -16.34 19.57
CA LEU A 199 -7.03 -17.68 19.36
C LEU A 199 -8.45 -17.82 19.93
N ALA A 200 -8.74 -17.22 21.09
CA ALA A 200 -10.05 -17.28 21.71
C ALA A 200 -11.15 -16.60 20.86
N ARG A 201 -10.79 -15.58 20.08
CA ARG A 201 -11.72 -14.88 19.17
C ARG A 201 -12.07 -15.69 17.91
N LEU A 202 -11.32 -16.76 17.62
CA LEU A 202 -11.54 -17.61 16.44
C LEU A 202 -12.42 -18.81 16.77
N SER A 203 -13.05 -19.39 15.72
CA SER A 203 -13.80 -20.64 15.87
C SER A 203 -12.93 -21.78 16.40
N ALA A 204 -13.51 -22.73 17.14
CA ALA A 204 -12.79 -23.88 17.67
C ALA A 204 -12.07 -24.70 16.58
N HIS A 205 -12.68 -24.81 15.39
CA HIS A 205 -12.05 -25.47 14.24
C HIS A 205 -10.81 -24.73 13.77
N ARG A 206 -10.90 -23.40 13.60
CA ARG A 206 -9.77 -22.56 13.15
C ARG A 206 -8.63 -22.58 14.16
N ARG A 207 -8.95 -22.43 15.44
CA ARG A 207 -7.98 -22.49 16.54
C ARG A 207 -7.19 -23.79 16.53
N ARG A 208 -7.88 -24.94 16.44
CA ARG A 208 -7.22 -26.26 16.38
C ARG A 208 -6.28 -26.36 15.16
N ARG A 209 -6.71 -25.85 14.01
CA ARG A 209 -5.91 -25.84 12.79
C ARG A 209 -4.64 -24.99 12.94
N ILE A 210 -4.76 -23.77 13.47
CA ILE A 210 -3.61 -22.88 13.72
C ILE A 210 -2.60 -23.57 14.66
N LEU A 211 -3.06 -24.15 15.75
CA LEU A 211 -2.18 -24.86 16.68
C LEU A 211 -1.50 -26.09 16.04
N ALA A 212 -2.19 -26.79 15.14
CA ALA A 212 -1.60 -27.89 14.39
C ALA A 212 -0.55 -27.38 13.36
N GLU A 213 -0.85 -26.30 12.64
CA GLU A 213 0.07 -25.65 11.71
C GLU A 213 1.35 -25.19 12.42
N ARG A 214 1.26 -24.56 13.59
CA ARG A 214 2.42 -24.16 14.39
C ARG A 214 3.23 -25.35 14.91
N ARG A 215 2.56 -26.44 15.33
CA ARG A 215 3.27 -27.68 15.74
C ARG A 215 4.03 -28.30 14.59
N ALA A 216 3.46 -28.32 13.39
CA ALA A 216 4.12 -28.87 12.19
C ALA A 216 5.41 -28.11 11.85
N VAL A 217 5.37 -26.77 11.92
CA VAL A 217 6.55 -25.93 11.66
C VAL A 217 7.66 -26.24 12.69
N ARG A 218 7.31 -26.28 13.97
CA ARG A 218 8.29 -26.61 15.03
C ARG A 218 8.84 -28.04 14.92
N ALA A 219 7.99 -29.01 14.61
CA ALA A 219 8.42 -30.41 14.42
C ALA A 219 9.35 -30.59 13.23
N ALA A 220 9.30 -29.70 12.25
CA ALA A 220 10.24 -29.65 11.13
C ALA A 220 11.59 -28.98 11.47
N GLY A 221 11.83 -28.64 12.76
CA GLY A 221 13.07 -27.98 13.19
C GLY A 221 13.16 -26.50 12.78
N VAL A 222 12.04 -25.87 12.43
CA VAL A 222 12.03 -24.46 12.08
C VAL A 222 11.83 -23.60 13.33
N GLU A 223 12.78 -22.71 13.58
CA GLU A 223 12.67 -21.62 14.52
C GLU A 223 12.17 -20.37 13.81
N VAL A 224 11.18 -19.66 14.38
CA VAL A 224 10.74 -18.37 13.87
C VAL A 224 11.06 -17.29 14.89
N ARG A 225 11.77 -16.24 14.44
CA ARG A 225 12.23 -15.16 15.29
C ARG A 225 11.98 -13.80 14.63
N LEU A 226 11.77 -12.76 15.44
CA LEU A 226 11.62 -11.37 14.98
C LEU A 226 12.92 -10.63 15.28
N GLU A 227 13.49 -10.00 14.27
CA GLU A 227 14.77 -9.29 14.36
C GLU A 227 14.67 -7.91 13.68
N PRO A 228 15.50 -6.92 14.06
CA PRO A 228 15.70 -5.72 13.24
C PRO A 228 16.19 -6.10 11.83
N LEU A 229 15.72 -5.40 10.81
CA LEU A 229 16.17 -5.64 9.43
C LEU A 229 17.70 -5.53 9.29
N ALA A 230 18.33 -4.64 10.08
CA ALA A 230 19.78 -4.46 10.09
C ALA A 230 20.58 -5.73 10.45
N ALA A 231 19.97 -6.67 11.18
CA ALA A 231 20.62 -7.92 11.58
C ALA A 231 20.37 -9.06 10.58
N ALA A 232 19.49 -8.86 9.59
CA ALA A 232 19.09 -9.89 8.65
C ALA A 232 20.07 -10.04 7.46
N PRO A 233 20.19 -11.24 6.87
CA PRO A 233 21.02 -11.47 5.69
C PRO A 233 20.31 -10.96 4.42
N LEU A 234 20.40 -9.66 4.11
CA LEU A 234 19.68 -9.03 3.01
C LEU A 234 19.78 -9.76 1.66
N PRO A 235 20.97 -10.27 1.21
CA PRO A 235 21.06 -11.02 -0.03
C PRO A 235 20.16 -12.28 -0.03
N ARG A 236 20.08 -12.99 1.10
CA ARG A 236 19.20 -14.16 1.21
C ARG A 236 17.72 -13.77 1.17
N LEU A 237 17.34 -12.67 1.81
CA LEU A 237 15.96 -12.16 1.73
C LEU A 237 15.60 -11.81 0.27
N ALA A 238 16.52 -11.20 -0.46
CA ALA A 238 16.33 -10.85 -1.87
C ALA A 238 16.12 -12.08 -2.76
N GLU A 239 16.92 -13.13 -2.57
CA GLU A 239 16.71 -14.41 -3.26
C GLU A 239 15.32 -15.00 -3.01
N LEU A 240 14.89 -15.02 -1.74
CA LEU A 240 13.61 -15.60 -1.34
C LEU A 240 12.43 -14.81 -1.91
N GLU A 241 12.50 -13.49 -1.93
CA GLU A 241 11.47 -12.65 -2.54
C GLU A 241 11.41 -12.82 -4.05
N THR A 242 12.56 -12.91 -4.71
CA THR A 242 12.61 -13.15 -6.17
C THR A 242 11.88 -14.44 -6.54
N ARG A 243 12.02 -15.51 -5.76
CA ARG A 243 11.26 -16.76 -5.96
C ARG A 243 9.75 -16.56 -5.78
N LEU A 244 9.35 -15.75 -4.79
CA LEU A 244 7.93 -15.40 -4.59
C LEU A 244 7.39 -14.62 -5.78
N LEU A 245 8.10 -13.60 -6.23
CA LEU A 245 7.69 -12.74 -7.33
C LEU A 245 7.60 -13.49 -8.65
N ALA A 246 8.55 -14.40 -8.93
CA ALA A 246 8.51 -15.27 -10.11
C ALA A 246 7.23 -16.13 -10.15
N LYS A 247 6.78 -16.64 -9.00
CA LYS A 247 5.51 -17.38 -8.88
C LYS A 247 4.29 -16.54 -9.24
N TYR A 248 4.34 -15.21 -9.02
CA TYR A 248 3.27 -14.28 -9.36
C TYR A 248 3.44 -13.60 -10.74
N GLY A 249 4.32 -14.13 -11.59
CA GLY A 249 4.50 -13.67 -12.96
C GLY A 249 5.49 -12.52 -13.15
N PHE A 250 6.27 -12.19 -12.12
CA PHE A 250 7.37 -11.21 -12.20
C PHE A 250 8.72 -11.91 -12.39
N ALA A 251 8.82 -12.73 -13.45
CA ALA A 251 10.02 -13.54 -13.72
C ALA A 251 11.29 -12.70 -14.02
N ASP A 252 11.12 -11.46 -14.46
CA ASP A 252 12.22 -10.55 -14.77
C ASP A 252 12.73 -9.79 -13.54
N TRP A 253 12.06 -9.92 -12.38
CA TRP A 253 12.51 -9.31 -11.13
C TRP A 253 13.76 -10.01 -10.63
N ARG A 254 14.80 -9.23 -10.32
CA ARG A 254 16.10 -9.74 -9.90
C ARG A 254 16.38 -9.46 -8.43
N PRO A 255 17.22 -10.27 -7.76
CA PRO A 255 17.59 -10.06 -6.35
C PRO A 255 18.11 -8.64 -6.07
N GLU A 256 18.89 -8.06 -6.98
CA GLU A 256 19.49 -6.73 -6.81
C GLU A 256 18.42 -5.62 -6.68
N GLN A 257 17.27 -5.79 -7.32
CA GLN A 257 16.14 -4.86 -7.18
C GLN A 257 15.51 -4.94 -5.79
N THR A 258 15.40 -6.15 -5.23
CA THR A 258 14.96 -6.32 -3.85
C THR A 258 16.00 -5.78 -2.88
N GLU A 259 17.30 -6.03 -3.08
CA GLU A 259 18.36 -5.50 -2.23
C GLU A 259 18.32 -3.96 -2.20
N LEU A 260 18.13 -3.31 -3.35
CA LEU A 260 17.97 -1.85 -3.42
C LEU A 260 16.81 -1.38 -2.52
N VAL A 261 15.66 -2.05 -2.59
CA VAL A 261 14.49 -1.73 -1.75
C VAL A 261 14.81 -1.96 -0.27
N LEU A 262 15.44 -3.08 0.09
CA LEU A 262 15.77 -3.39 1.48
C LEU A 262 16.79 -2.40 2.07
N HIS A 263 17.76 -1.96 1.28
CA HIS A 263 18.72 -0.92 1.69
C HIS A 263 18.04 0.43 1.90
N SER A 264 17.17 0.87 0.99
CA SER A 264 16.41 2.12 1.17
C SER A 264 15.51 2.04 2.41
N VAL A 265 14.85 0.91 2.63
CA VAL A 265 14.04 0.68 3.84
C VAL A 265 14.90 0.76 5.09
N LEU A 266 16.05 0.10 5.11
CA LEU A 266 16.97 0.12 6.25
C LEU A 266 17.43 1.53 6.57
N GLU A 267 17.84 2.30 5.57
CA GLU A 267 18.29 3.68 5.73
C GLU A 267 17.21 4.61 6.28
N ARG A 268 15.97 4.48 5.78
CA ARG A 268 14.87 5.39 6.11
C ARG A 268 14.06 5.01 7.34
N PHE A 269 13.99 3.71 7.66
CA PHE A 269 13.16 3.21 8.76
C PHE A 269 13.95 2.75 9.97
N GLY A 270 15.25 2.38 9.81
CA GLY A 270 16.10 1.96 10.93
C GLY A 270 15.44 0.88 11.78
N ASP A 271 15.28 1.13 13.08
CA ASP A 271 14.69 0.20 14.05
C ASP A 271 13.17 -0.03 13.85
N ASP A 272 12.50 0.80 13.05
CA ASP A 272 11.09 0.61 12.69
C ASP A 272 10.90 -0.44 11.56
N ALA A 273 11.99 -0.93 10.98
CA ALA A 273 11.98 -2.04 10.03
C ALA A 273 12.36 -3.34 10.76
N VAL A 274 11.40 -4.23 10.96
CA VAL A 274 11.61 -5.53 11.59
C VAL A 274 11.25 -6.67 10.65
N VAL A 275 11.95 -7.79 10.77
CA VAL A 275 11.75 -8.95 9.91
C VAL A 275 11.49 -10.20 10.75
N SER A 276 10.41 -10.91 10.41
CA SER A 276 10.12 -12.25 10.93
C SER A 276 10.84 -13.26 10.05
N LEU A 277 11.75 -14.06 10.62
CA LEU A 277 12.59 -15.03 9.92
C LEU A 277 12.23 -16.45 10.34
N ALA A 278 11.97 -17.33 9.39
CA ALA A 278 11.92 -18.77 9.61
C ALA A 278 13.29 -19.36 9.31
N VAL A 279 13.95 -19.95 10.30
CA VAL A 279 15.31 -20.48 10.21
C VAL A 279 15.30 -21.98 10.47
N ALA A 280 15.93 -22.76 9.59
CA ALA A 280 16.18 -24.18 9.76
C ALA A 280 17.66 -24.47 9.41
N ASP A 281 18.32 -25.25 10.26
CA ASP A 281 19.74 -25.61 10.10
C ASP A 281 20.64 -24.39 9.82
N GLY A 282 20.37 -23.28 10.53
CA GLY A 282 21.12 -22.03 10.39
C GLY A 282 20.82 -21.22 9.11
N THR A 283 19.93 -21.71 8.25
CA THR A 283 19.59 -21.07 6.97
C THR A 283 18.19 -20.44 7.04
N VAL A 284 18.04 -19.19 6.54
CA VAL A 284 16.73 -18.54 6.40
C VAL A 284 15.96 -19.20 5.27
N GLN A 285 14.79 -19.76 5.60
CA GLN A 285 13.88 -20.47 4.69
C GLN A 285 12.64 -19.65 4.32
N GLY A 286 12.38 -18.57 5.04
CA GLY A 286 11.28 -17.65 4.75
C GLY A 286 11.37 -16.41 5.61
N PHE A 287 10.81 -15.32 5.11
CA PHE A 287 10.76 -14.05 5.83
C PHE A 287 9.49 -13.25 5.55
N GLY A 288 9.19 -12.34 6.47
CA GLY A 288 8.22 -11.26 6.29
C GLY A 288 8.74 -9.98 6.91
N LEU A 289 8.81 -8.90 6.12
CA LEU A 289 9.24 -7.57 6.54
C LEU A 289 8.03 -6.75 6.98
N GLN A 290 8.14 -6.13 8.15
CA GLN A 290 7.15 -5.24 8.71
C GLN A 290 7.76 -3.85 8.90
N LEU A 291 7.01 -2.81 8.53
CA LEU A 291 7.38 -1.42 8.77
C LEU A 291 6.47 -0.83 9.85
N ARG A 292 7.07 -0.20 10.85
CA ARG A 292 6.33 0.37 11.98
C ARG A 292 5.93 1.82 11.72
N HIS A 293 4.68 2.13 12.04
CA HIS A 293 4.17 3.49 12.09
C HIS A 293 3.26 3.64 13.33
N GLY A 294 3.74 4.36 14.33
CA GLY A 294 3.07 4.44 15.63
C GLY A 294 2.94 3.06 16.30
N ASP A 295 1.72 2.69 16.62
CA ASP A 295 1.35 1.39 17.21
C ASP A 295 0.91 0.36 16.15
N GLN A 296 1.32 0.52 14.88
CA GLN A 296 0.90 -0.31 13.76
C GLN A 296 2.09 -0.89 13.01
N TRP A 297 1.94 -2.13 12.53
CA TRP A 297 2.83 -2.76 11.58
C TRP A 297 2.18 -2.85 10.19
N TYR A 298 2.98 -2.56 9.17
CA TYR A 298 2.61 -2.69 7.77
C TYR A 298 3.44 -3.79 7.11
N ALA A 299 2.79 -4.92 6.77
CA ALA A 299 3.44 -5.98 6.02
C ALA A 299 3.85 -5.46 4.64
N HIS A 300 5.15 -5.50 4.34
CA HIS A 300 5.69 -4.89 3.14
C HIS A 300 6.25 -5.90 2.15
N ARG A 301 7.17 -6.73 2.57
CA ARG A 301 7.85 -7.72 1.72
C ARG A 301 7.82 -9.10 2.37
N ALA A 302 7.87 -10.14 1.55
CA ALA A 302 7.98 -11.52 2.02
C ALA A 302 8.67 -12.39 0.96
N GLY A 303 9.24 -13.51 1.39
CA GLY A 303 9.81 -14.49 0.50
C GLY A 303 9.95 -15.84 1.18
N PHE A 304 9.91 -16.92 0.39
CA PHE A 304 9.96 -18.27 0.92
C PHE A 304 10.78 -19.18 0.00
N ASP A 305 11.54 -20.09 0.61
CA ASP A 305 12.12 -21.21 -0.11
C ASP A 305 11.04 -22.28 -0.32
N TYR A 306 10.48 -22.34 -1.53
CA TYR A 306 9.38 -23.24 -1.84
C TYR A 306 9.79 -24.70 -1.87
N ASP A 307 11.07 -25.00 -2.16
CA ASP A 307 11.60 -26.35 -2.15
C ASP A 307 11.66 -26.88 -0.72
N PHE A 308 12.15 -26.06 0.21
CA PHE A 308 12.14 -26.36 1.63
C PHE A 308 10.72 -26.37 2.20
N GLN A 309 9.94 -25.35 1.87
CA GLN A 309 8.59 -25.20 2.42
C GLN A 309 7.71 -26.42 2.14
N GLY A 310 7.69 -26.92 0.90
CA GLY A 310 6.84 -28.04 0.51
C GLY A 310 5.39 -27.84 0.99
N ARG A 311 4.94 -28.67 1.97
CA ARG A 311 3.61 -28.56 2.60
C ARG A 311 3.61 -27.86 3.95
N LEU A 312 4.76 -27.38 4.43
CA LEU A 312 4.82 -26.67 5.71
C LEU A 312 4.10 -25.32 5.60
N PRO A 313 3.31 -24.93 6.60
CA PRO A 313 2.55 -23.67 6.60
C PRO A 313 3.43 -22.47 7.01
N LEU A 314 4.66 -22.36 6.49
CA LEU A 314 5.62 -21.30 6.83
C LEU A 314 5.05 -19.90 6.60
N TYR A 315 4.35 -19.71 5.47
CA TYR A 315 3.69 -18.45 5.15
C TYR A 315 2.82 -17.93 6.29
N TYR A 316 2.04 -18.82 6.90
CA TYR A 316 1.13 -18.43 7.98
C TYR A 316 1.84 -18.22 9.30
N GLU A 317 2.84 -19.03 9.61
CA GLU A 317 3.63 -18.86 10.84
C GLU A 317 4.39 -17.55 10.82
N VAL A 318 5.10 -17.24 9.71
CA VAL A 318 5.94 -16.06 9.56
C VAL A 318 5.14 -14.76 9.48
N LEU A 319 4.05 -14.75 8.70
CA LEU A 319 3.31 -13.50 8.41
C LEU A 319 2.14 -13.24 9.36
N TYR A 320 1.66 -14.26 10.08
CA TYR A 320 0.48 -14.09 10.95
C TYR A 320 0.76 -14.52 12.39
N TYR A 321 1.04 -15.81 12.65
CA TYR A 321 0.99 -16.32 14.00
C TYR A 321 2.12 -15.79 14.89
N HIS A 322 3.33 -15.76 14.34
CA HIS A 322 4.48 -15.21 15.06
C HIS A 322 4.32 -13.70 15.27
N LEU A 323 3.88 -12.96 14.27
CA LEU A 323 3.66 -11.51 14.39
C LEU A 323 2.61 -11.16 15.43
N VAL A 324 1.45 -11.85 15.44
CA VAL A 324 0.41 -11.64 16.46
C VAL A 324 0.94 -11.95 17.86
N GLN A 325 1.82 -12.95 17.99
CA GLN A 325 2.45 -13.28 19.27
C GLN A 325 3.43 -12.19 19.73
N GLN A 326 4.19 -11.59 18.81
CA GLN A 326 5.22 -10.60 19.14
C GLN A 326 4.67 -9.17 19.28
N ALA A 327 3.60 -8.84 18.58
CA ALA A 327 3.06 -7.49 18.47
C ALA A 327 2.83 -6.78 19.83
N PRO A 328 2.24 -7.41 20.88
CA PRO A 328 2.05 -6.73 22.17
C PRO A 328 3.36 -6.31 22.84
N ALA A 329 4.40 -7.14 22.77
CA ALA A 329 5.72 -6.82 23.34
C ALA A 329 6.39 -5.64 22.63
N HIS A 330 6.01 -5.36 21.37
CA HIS A 330 6.46 -4.22 20.58
C HIS A 330 5.49 -3.03 20.63
N GLY A 331 4.44 -3.07 21.46
CA GLY A 331 3.43 -2.01 21.55
C GLY A 331 2.62 -1.84 20.25
N VAL A 332 2.42 -2.93 19.51
CA VAL A 332 1.66 -2.94 18.26
C VAL A 332 0.26 -3.47 18.47
N SER A 333 -0.73 -2.68 18.08
CA SER A 333 -2.15 -2.98 18.22
C SER A 333 -2.83 -3.37 16.89
N VAL A 334 -2.23 -3.04 15.75
CA VAL A 334 -2.77 -3.33 14.41
C VAL A 334 -1.68 -3.82 13.48
N ILE A 335 -2.00 -4.87 12.69
CA ILE A 335 -1.13 -5.34 11.62
C ILE A 335 -1.89 -5.20 10.29
N HIS A 336 -1.32 -4.45 9.35
CA HIS A 336 -1.85 -4.25 8.00
C HIS A 336 -1.25 -5.27 7.04
N TYR A 337 -2.11 -6.02 6.35
CA TYR A 337 -1.73 -7.06 5.38
C TYR A 337 -2.00 -6.67 3.93
N GLY A 338 -2.54 -5.46 3.69
CA GLY A 338 -2.80 -4.96 2.34
C GLY A 338 -3.77 -5.80 1.52
N LEU A 339 -3.55 -5.81 0.21
CA LEU A 339 -4.40 -6.44 -0.80
C LEU A 339 -4.16 -7.94 -0.96
N GLY A 340 -5.07 -8.62 -1.65
CA GLY A 340 -4.95 -10.02 -2.07
C GLY A 340 -5.17 -11.05 -0.96
N SER A 341 -5.29 -12.33 -1.33
CA SER A 341 -5.45 -13.47 -0.43
C SER A 341 -6.56 -13.31 0.63
N GLU A 342 -7.69 -12.71 0.25
CA GLU A 342 -8.76 -12.28 1.17
C GLU A 342 -9.31 -13.41 2.05
N GLU A 343 -9.55 -14.60 1.47
CA GLU A 343 -10.06 -15.73 2.23
C GLU A 343 -9.06 -16.20 3.30
N ALA A 344 -7.78 -16.28 2.94
CA ALA A 344 -6.72 -16.63 3.88
C ALA A 344 -6.63 -15.64 5.04
N LYS A 345 -6.70 -14.34 4.75
CA LYS A 345 -6.69 -13.26 5.74
C LYS A 345 -7.93 -13.27 6.63
N ARG A 346 -9.12 -13.34 6.02
CA ARG A 346 -10.40 -13.43 6.75
C ARG A 346 -10.44 -14.64 7.68
N SER A 347 -9.97 -15.80 7.20
CA SER A 347 -9.93 -17.02 8.01
C SER A 347 -8.99 -16.94 9.22
N ARG A 348 -8.14 -15.92 9.28
CA ARG A 348 -7.25 -15.61 10.40
C ARG A 348 -7.67 -14.38 11.19
N GLY A 349 -8.94 -13.95 11.03
CA GLY A 349 -9.53 -12.88 11.81
C GLY A 349 -9.24 -11.47 11.27
N CYS A 350 -8.65 -11.32 10.09
CA CYS A 350 -8.51 -10.01 9.46
C CYS A 350 -9.86 -9.45 9.04
N ARG A 351 -10.02 -8.14 9.17
CA ARG A 351 -11.09 -7.35 8.58
C ARG A 351 -10.58 -6.69 7.30
N ALA A 352 -11.48 -6.49 6.35
CA ALA A 352 -11.14 -5.84 5.10
C ALA A 352 -12.03 -4.60 4.89
N THR A 353 -11.42 -3.51 4.42
CA THR A 353 -12.11 -2.32 3.92
C THR A 353 -12.11 -2.39 2.40
N THR A 354 -13.26 -2.24 1.76
CA THR A 354 -13.36 -2.15 0.31
C THR A 354 -12.74 -0.85 -0.18
N GLN A 355 -12.07 -0.92 -1.32
CA GLN A 355 -11.42 0.23 -1.93
C GLN A 355 -11.91 0.43 -3.36
N ARG A 356 -11.94 1.67 -3.79
CA ARG A 356 -12.33 2.08 -5.14
C ARG A 356 -11.17 2.77 -5.85
N CYS A 357 -11.07 2.51 -7.14
CA CYS A 357 -10.29 3.32 -8.06
C CYS A 357 -11.22 4.38 -8.64
N TYR A 358 -10.79 5.62 -8.60
CA TYR A 358 -11.44 6.76 -9.26
C TYR A 358 -10.56 7.22 -10.41
N VAL A 359 -11.13 7.41 -11.59
CA VAL A 359 -10.39 7.77 -12.81
C VAL A 359 -11.09 8.90 -13.54
N LEU A 360 -10.37 10.00 -13.78
CA LEU A 360 -10.79 11.07 -14.67
C LEU A 360 -9.99 10.98 -15.99
N ARG A 361 -10.71 11.05 -17.11
CA ARG A 361 -10.10 11.22 -18.44
C ARG A 361 -10.37 12.64 -18.93
N PRO A 362 -9.35 13.50 -19.09
CA PRO A 362 -9.54 14.89 -19.49
C PRO A 362 -10.34 15.05 -20.79
N ASP A 363 -10.14 14.16 -21.75
CA ASP A 363 -10.86 14.18 -23.04
C ASP A 363 -12.34 13.74 -22.93
N ALA A 364 -12.77 13.29 -21.76
CA ALA A 364 -14.17 12.90 -21.51
C ALA A 364 -15.02 14.07 -20.94
N ALA A 365 -14.43 15.24 -20.73
CA ALA A 365 -15.11 16.43 -20.19
C ALA A 365 -16.23 16.99 -21.13
N ASP A 366 -16.31 16.52 -22.38
CA ASP A 366 -17.40 16.83 -23.33
C ASP A 366 -18.61 15.87 -23.22
N ARG A 367 -18.69 15.03 -22.20
CA ARG A 367 -19.87 14.17 -21.99
C ARG A 367 -21.03 14.96 -21.40
N PRO A 368 -22.25 14.87 -21.99
CA PRO A 368 -23.44 15.37 -21.33
C PRO A 368 -23.64 14.63 -20.01
N ALA A 369 -24.04 15.38 -18.97
CA ALA A 369 -24.36 14.82 -17.67
C ALA A 369 -25.34 13.63 -17.81
N PRO A 370 -25.18 12.54 -17.05
CA PRO A 370 -26.14 11.45 -17.06
C PRO A 370 -27.50 11.96 -16.64
N ALA A 371 -28.54 11.60 -17.44
CA ALA A 371 -29.93 12.02 -17.26
C ALA A 371 -30.57 11.40 -16.00
#